data_b36d98a15c6d38f9f65a70a298a5ad9d
#
_entry.id   b36d98a15c6d38f9f65a70a298a5ad9d
#
_cell.length_a   1.000
_cell.length_b   1.000
_cell.length_c   1.000
_cell.angle_alpha   90.00
_cell.angle_beta   90.00
_cell.angle_gamma   90.00
#
_symmetry.space_group_name_H-M   'P 1'
#
loop_
_entity.id
_entity.type
_entity.pdbx_description
1 polymer ?
#
loop_
_entity_poly.entity_id
_entity_poly.type
_entity_poly.pdbx_seq_one_letter_code
_entity_poly.pdbx_strand_id
1 'polypeptide(L)'
;MSHYVYMLECKGARIYTGYATDVEKRFEAHRQGKGARFTKAFPPKKILKVFSLKSKHDALRLEALIKRQSVQTKRDCILLPDGILPDFFYKQPRSPGKNSSE
;
A
#
# COMPACT_ATOMS: atom_id res chain seq x y z
N MET A 1 -8.82 12.55 -11.41
CA MET A 1 -9.02 12.03 -10.06
C MET A 1 -7.72 11.39 -9.58
N SER A 2 -7.38 11.65 -8.33
CA SER A 2 -6.14 11.11 -7.77
C SER A 2 -6.36 9.71 -7.20
N HIS A 3 -5.30 8.92 -7.25
CA HIS A 3 -5.32 7.54 -6.76
C HIS A 3 -4.15 7.35 -5.79
N TYR A 4 -4.42 6.78 -4.64
CA TYR A 4 -3.42 6.69 -3.59
C TYR A 4 -3.28 5.27 -3.06
N VAL A 5 -2.04 4.92 -2.70
CA VAL A 5 -1.78 3.74 -1.89
C VAL A 5 -1.30 4.26 -0.55
N TYR A 6 -1.89 3.77 0.52
CA TYR A 6 -1.55 4.24 1.87
C TYR A 6 -1.13 3.07 2.74
N MET A 7 -0.32 3.37 3.73
CA MET A 7 0.13 2.37 4.70
C MET A 7 -0.22 2.89 6.10
N LEU A 8 -0.85 2.04 6.90
CA LEU A 8 -1.30 2.40 8.23
C LEU A 8 -0.55 1.59 9.28
N GLU A 9 -0.24 2.23 10.40
CA GLU A 9 0.17 1.50 11.58
C GLU A 9 -1.09 1.07 12.30
N CYS A 10 -1.18 -0.22 12.61
CA CYS A 10 -2.34 -0.78 13.29
C CYS A 10 -1.92 -1.38 14.61
N LYS A 11 -2.91 -1.76 15.44
CA LYS A 11 -2.66 -2.35 16.75
C LYS A 11 -1.63 -3.49 16.65
N GLY A 12 -0.70 -3.52 17.61
CA GLY A 12 0.33 -4.55 17.63
C GLY A 12 1.46 -4.30 16.65
N ALA A 13 1.70 -3.04 16.28
CA ALA A 13 2.76 -2.64 15.35
C ALA A 13 2.62 -3.30 13.98
N ARG A 14 1.39 -3.62 13.60
CA ARG A 14 1.12 -4.21 12.28
C ARG A 14 0.96 -3.12 11.24
N ILE A 15 1.23 -3.46 9.99
CA ILE A 15 1.11 -2.52 8.88
C ILE A 15 0.03 -2.99 7.93
N TYR A 16 -0.91 -2.13 7.62
CA TYR A 16 -1.95 -2.39 6.63
C TYR A 16 -1.71 -1.51 5.42
N THR A 17 -1.83 -2.07 4.22
CA THR A 17 -1.68 -1.33 2.96
C THR A 17 -3.00 -1.36 2.22
N GLY A 18 -3.44 -0.21 1.71
CA GLY A 18 -4.70 -0.12 0.99
C GLY A 18 -4.66 0.90 -0.13
N TYR A 19 -5.75 0.95 -0.88
CA TYR A 19 -5.94 1.88 -1.99
C TYR A 19 -7.16 2.77 -1.70
N ALA A 20 -7.07 4.04 -2.06
CA ALA A 20 -8.21 4.95 -1.93
C ALA A 20 -8.05 6.15 -2.85
N THR A 21 -9.17 6.79 -3.15
CA THR A 21 -9.17 8.10 -3.81
C THR A 21 -9.23 9.22 -2.79
N ASP A 22 -9.63 8.91 -1.55
CA ASP A 22 -9.68 9.85 -0.43
C ASP A 22 -9.15 9.11 0.80
N VAL A 23 -7.88 9.33 1.10
CA VAL A 23 -7.19 8.58 2.17
C VAL A 23 -7.76 8.91 3.55
N GLU A 24 -8.05 10.17 3.81
CA GLU A 24 -8.58 10.58 5.12
C GLU A 24 -9.93 9.92 5.41
N LYS A 25 -10.79 9.92 4.41
CA LYS A 25 -12.11 9.31 4.55
C LYS A 25 -11.98 7.80 4.76
N ARG A 26 -11.07 7.16 4.04
CA ARG A 26 -10.85 5.74 4.15
C ARG A 26 -10.24 5.37 5.51
N PHE A 27 -9.30 6.21 5.99
CA PHE A 27 -8.70 6.01 7.30
C PHE A 27 -9.78 6.05 8.38
N GLU A 28 -10.69 7.02 8.30
CA GLU A 28 -11.77 7.14 9.28
C GLU A 28 -12.70 5.92 9.22
N ALA A 29 -12.99 5.42 8.02
CA ALA A 29 -13.79 4.22 7.88
C ALA A 29 -13.13 3.02 8.56
N HIS A 30 -11.81 2.89 8.41
CA HIS A 30 -11.07 1.84 9.10
C HIS A 30 -11.14 1.99 10.61
N ARG A 31 -11.03 3.23 11.11
CA ARG A 31 -11.12 3.48 12.55
C ARG A 31 -12.47 3.08 13.12
N GLN A 32 -13.52 3.25 12.33
CA GLN A 32 -14.88 2.91 12.75
C GLN A 32 -15.22 1.43 12.56
N GLY A 33 -14.24 0.63 12.11
CA GLY A 33 -14.48 -0.79 11.90
C GLY A 33 -15.25 -1.10 10.63
N LYS A 34 -15.33 -0.15 9.69
CA LYS A 34 -16.06 -0.31 8.44
C LYS A 34 -15.16 -0.51 7.24
N GLY A 35 -13.86 -0.64 7.47
CA GLY A 35 -12.90 -0.84 6.39
C GLY A 35 -12.70 -2.31 6.09
N ALA A 36 -11.45 -2.76 6.17
CA ALA A 36 -11.11 -4.14 5.88
C ALA A 36 -11.26 -5.00 7.14
N ARG A 37 -11.31 -6.32 6.95
CA ARG A 37 -11.31 -7.25 8.06
C ARG A 37 -10.07 -7.07 8.93
N PHE A 38 -8.93 -6.85 8.30
CA PHE A 38 -7.67 -6.67 9.01
C PHE A 38 -7.77 -5.50 9.98
N THR A 39 -8.26 -4.35 9.53
CA THR A 39 -8.32 -3.16 10.37
C THR A 39 -9.44 -3.23 11.40
N LYS A 40 -10.39 -4.14 11.21
CA LYS A 40 -11.40 -4.40 12.21
C LYS A 40 -10.79 -5.18 13.38
N ALA A 41 -9.94 -6.18 13.06
CA ALA A 41 -9.26 -6.98 14.08
C ALA A 41 -8.12 -6.20 14.74
N PHE A 42 -7.42 -5.36 13.96
CA PHE A 42 -6.27 -4.58 14.42
C PHE A 42 -6.48 -3.12 14.06
N PRO A 43 -7.21 -2.36 14.90
CA PRO A 43 -7.58 -0.98 14.56
C PRO A 43 -6.38 -0.10 14.23
N PRO A 44 -6.53 0.79 13.25
CA PRO A 44 -5.43 1.65 12.83
C PRO A 44 -5.15 2.74 13.85
N LYS A 45 -3.88 3.10 13.98
CA LYS A 45 -3.45 4.16 14.88
C LYS A 45 -3.12 5.43 14.12
N LYS A 46 -2.41 5.29 12.99
CA LYS A 46 -2.01 6.47 12.20
C LYS A 46 -1.62 6.08 10.80
N ILE A 47 -1.61 7.08 9.92
CA ILE A 47 -1.15 6.94 8.55
C ILE A 47 0.36 7.07 8.55
N LEU A 48 1.06 6.06 8.04
CA LEU A 48 2.52 6.05 7.98
C LEU A 48 3.05 6.60 6.67
N LYS A 49 2.35 6.36 5.57
CA LYS A 49 2.84 6.72 4.24
C LYS A 49 1.68 6.78 3.27
N VAL A 50 1.77 7.72 2.32
CA VAL A 50 0.82 7.83 1.22
C VAL A 50 1.61 7.98 -0.07
N PHE A 51 1.32 7.13 -1.05
CA PHE A 51 1.89 7.23 -2.38
C PHE A 51 0.81 7.72 -3.34
N SER A 52 1.16 8.66 -4.21
CA SER A 52 0.23 9.19 -5.20
C SER A 52 0.54 8.57 -6.55
N LEU A 53 -0.46 8.01 -7.21
CA LEU A 53 -0.32 7.36 -8.51
C LEU A 53 -1.20 8.05 -9.53
N LYS A 54 -0.82 7.95 -10.80
CA LYS A 54 -1.54 8.62 -11.87
C LYS A 54 -2.82 7.90 -12.30
N SER A 55 -2.88 6.59 -12.06
CA SER A 55 -4.03 5.81 -12.47
C SER A 55 -4.41 4.80 -11.40
N LYS A 56 -5.66 4.35 -11.47
CA LYS A 56 -6.14 3.31 -10.58
C LYS A 56 -5.36 2.02 -10.81
N HIS A 57 -5.07 1.71 -12.06
CA HIS A 57 -4.31 0.51 -12.42
C HIS A 57 -2.95 0.50 -11.71
N ASP A 58 -2.23 1.62 -11.80
CA ASP A 58 -0.92 1.72 -11.15
C ASP A 58 -1.05 1.62 -9.63
N ALA A 59 -2.07 2.25 -9.05
CA ALA A 59 -2.27 2.21 -7.61
C ALA A 59 -2.55 0.79 -7.13
N LEU A 60 -3.45 0.07 -7.83
CA LEU A 60 -3.76 -1.30 -7.44
C LEU A 60 -2.55 -2.21 -7.61
N ARG A 61 -1.73 -1.96 -8.62
CA ARG A 61 -0.51 -2.72 -8.82
C ARG A 61 0.49 -2.47 -7.70
N LEU A 62 0.68 -1.22 -7.32
CA LEU A 62 1.59 -0.89 -6.22
C LEU A 62 1.10 -1.49 -4.90
N GLU A 63 -0.20 -1.39 -4.64
CA GLU A 63 -0.79 -1.98 -3.44
C GLU A 63 -0.47 -3.48 -3.36
N ALA A 64 -0.72 -4.19 -4.46
CA ALA A 64 -0.47 -5.63 -4.50
C ALA A 64 1.01 -5.96 -4.30
N LEU A 65 1.90 -5.16 -4.89
CA LEU A 65 3.34 -5.37 -4.75
C LEU A 65 3.79 -5.15 -3.31
N ILE A 66 3.32 -4.09 -2.66
CA ILE A 66 3.69 -3.81 -1.27
C ILE A 66 3.20 -4.93 -0.36
N LYS A 67 1.97 -5.41 -0.58
CA LYS A 67 1.40 -6.44 0.27
C LYS A 67 2.20 -7.73 0.26
N ARG A 68 2.95 -7.98 -0.81
CA ARG A 68 3.77 -9.19 -0.92
C ARG A 68 5.16 -9.05 -0.32
N GLN A 69 5.53 -7.85 0.11
CA GLN A 69 6.87 -7.62 0.65
C GLN A 69 6.98 -8.06 2.10
N SER A 70 8.22 -8.27 2.54
CA SER A 70 8.50 -8.56 3.95
C SER A 70 8.17 -7.34 4.80
N VAL A 71 8.06 -7.55 6.10
CA VAL A 71 7.82 -6.43 7.03
C VAL A 71 8.94 -5.40 6.92
N GLN A 72 10.18 -5.86 6.79
CA GLN A 72 11.31 -4.94 6.70
C GLN A 72 11.22 -4.08 5.43
N THR A 73 10.91 -4.69 4.29
CA THR A 73 10.77 -3.93 3.04
C THR A 73 9.61 -2.93 3.13
N LYS A 74 8.51 -3.32 3.79
CA LYS A 74 7.40 -2.39 4.00
C LYS A 74 7.84 -1.19 4.83
N ARG A 75 8.65 -1.41 5.87
CA ARG A 75 9.16 -0.33 6.70
C ARG A 75 10.10 0.58 5.89
N ASP A 76 10.90 -0.01 4.99
CA ASP A 76 11.76 0.76 4.11
C ASP A 76 10.93 1.67 3.20
N CYS A 77 9.78 1.18 2.72
CA CYS A 77 8.89 1.99 1.89
C CYS A 77 8.39 3.23 2.64
N ILE A 78 8.13 3.09 3.93
CA ILE A 78 7.64 4.19 4.75
C ILE A 78 8.69 5.30 4.84
N LEU A 79 9.96 4.95 4.77
CA LEU A 79 11.07 5.91 4.90
C LEU A 79 11.43 6.62 3.59
N LEU A 80 10.81 6.26 2.49
CA LEU A 80 11.11 6.91 1.22
C LEU A 80 10.69 8.38 1.24
N PRO A 81 11.45 9.25 0.55
CA PRO A 81 11.03 10.66 0.44
C PRO A 81 9.68 10.78 -0.25
N ASP A 82 8.97 11.86 0.05
CA ASP A 82 7.68 12.13 -0.60
C ASP A 82 7.86 12.18 -2.12
N GLY A 83 6.92 11.58 -2.81
CA GLY A 83 6.94 11.58 -4.26
C GLY A 83 7.79 10.47 -4.88
N ILE A 84 8.49 9.70 -4.06
CA ILE A 84 9.33 8.60 -4.55
C ILE A 84 8.61 7.28 -4.35
N LEU A 85 8.51 6.48 -5.41
CA LEU A 85 7.92 5.16 -5.33
C LEU A 85 9.01 4.10 -5.10
N PRO A 86 8.63 2.95 -4.51
CA PRO A 86 9.62 1.90 -4.27
C PRO A 86 10.20 1.37 -5.57
N ASP A 87 11.46 0.97 -5.54
CA ASP A 87 12.14 0.43 -6.72
C ASP A 87 11.38 -0.71 -7.37
N PHE A 88 10.83 -1.61 -6.56
CA PHE A 88 10.14 -2.78 -7.12
C PHE A 88 8.92 -2.41 -7.94
N PHE A 89 8.39 -1.19 -7.81
CA PHE A 89 7.29 -0.74 -8.65
C PHE A 89 7.74 -0.62 -10.11
N TYR A 90 8.97 -0.17 -10.31
CA TYR A 90 9.52 0.02 -11.67
C TYR A 90 10.14 -1.25 -12.23
N LYS A 91 10.54 -2.18 -11.37
CA LYS A 91 11.13 -3.42 -11.81
C LYS A 91 10.04 -4.43 -12.07
N GLN A 92 9.34 -4.24 -13.17
CA GLN A 92 8.28 -5.15 -13.51
C GLN A 92 8.82 -6.51 -13.65
N PRO A 93 8.24 -7.50 -13.00
CA PRO A 93 8.58 -8.85 -13.35
C PRO A 93 8.12 -9.02 -14.75
N ARG A 94 8.97 -9.44 -15.62
CA ARG A 94 8.56 -9.82 -16.90
C ARG A 94 7.62 -10.90 -16.75
N SER A 95 6.64 -10.90 -17.53
CA SER A 95 5.78 -12.03 -17.53
C SER A 95 6.62 -13.20 -17.61
N PRO A 96 6.54 -14.01 -16.65
CA PRO A 96 7.32 -15.22 -16.69
C PRO A 96 6.92 -16.00 -17.88
N GLY A 97 7.39 -16.27 -18.26
CA GLY A 97 6.94 -16.83 -19.22
C GLY A 97 7.03 -16.23 -20.33
N LYS A 98 7.46 -15.86 -20.18
CA LYS A 98 7.65 -15.45 -20.86
C LYS A 98 8.65 -15.34 -20.98
N ASN A 99 9.09 -15.83 -20.48
CA ASN A 99 9.71 -15.90 -20.50
C ASN A 99 10.21 -16.28 -20.33
N SER A 100 10.39 -16.56 -20.20
CA SER A 100 10.49 -17.02 -20.11
C SER A 100 10.86 -17.47 -20.22
N SER A 101 11.10 -17.58 -20.40
CA SER A 101 11.03 -18.05 -20.60
C SER A 101 11.35 -18.26 -20.77
N GLU A 102 11.50 -18.16 -20.79
CA GLU A 102 11.27 -18.36 -20.85
C GLU A 102 11.40 -18.68 -20.99
#